data_90ba72557dc695b2f7d5e3d45b873ce2
#
_entry.id   90ba72557dc695b2f7d5e3d45b873ce2
#
_cell.length_a   1.000
_cell.length_b   1.000
_cell.length_c   1.000
_cell.angle_alpha   90.00
_cell.angle_beta   90.00
_cell.angle_gamma   90.00
#
_symmetry.space_group_name_H-M   'P 1'
#
loop_
_entity.id
_entity.type
_entity.pdbx_description
1 polymer ?
#
loop_
_entity_poly.entity_id
_entity_poly.type
_entity_poly.pdbx_seq_one_letter_code
_entity_poly.pdbx_strand_id
1 'polypeptide(L)'
;RQKLPNGVFFQAVRRVVDRLGFAAGPLIHTNQQVAVATAPIESPIGVIRPGEVAGRRFRWDAVVVNTVVVRVAVNWLMGEENLSPAWSFGPAGERYEMEVRGNPNTFVTVKGWQPETVEEGLVSNPGVVATAAHCVNSIPATCAAAPGIRSFFDLPPITGRAAPLLSR
;
A
#
# COMPACT_ATOMS: atom_id res chain seq x y z
N ARG A 1 4.84 18.48 15.15
CA ARG A 1 3.85 17.43 14.82
C ARG A 1 3.42 17.62 13.37
N GLN A 2 4.04 16.92 12.47
CA GLN A 2 3.61 16.90 11.08
C GLN A 2 2.24 16.16 11.05
N LYS A 3 1.16 16.90 10.79
CA LYS A 3 -0.13 16.27 10.52
C LYS A 3 0.05 15.39 9.29
N LEU A 4 -0.14 14.07 9.43
CA LEU A 4 -0.31 13.21 8.26
C LEU A 4 -1.41 13.83 7.40
N PRO A 5 -1.16 14.04 6.11
CA PRO A 5 -2.27 14.35 5.24
C PRO A 5 -3.26 13.19 5.36
N ASN A 6 -4.52 13.50 5.61
CA ASN A 6 -5.64 12.55 5.55
C ASN A 6 -5.78 11.92 4.14
N GLY A 7 -4.73 12.01 3.33
CA GLY A 7 -4.63 11.93 1.91
C GLY A 7 -5.04 10.60 1.29
N VAL A 8 -4.07 9.85 0.81
CA VAL A 8 -4.26 8.80 -0.19
C VAL A 8 -5.01 7.58 0.38
N PHE A 9 -4.56 7.05 1.51
CA PHE A 9 -5.13 5.82 2.08
C PHE A 9 -6.45 6.05 2.83
N PHE A 10 -6.70 7.25 3.35
CA PHE A 10 -7.99 7.58 3.96
C PHE A 10 -9.15 7.39 2.96
N GLN A 11 -9.01 7.94 1.77
CA GLN A 11 -10.02 7.82 0.73
C GLN A 11 -10.16 6.38 0.21
N ALA A 12 -9.06 5.65 0.11
CA ALA A 12 -9.07 4.25 -0.29
C ALA A 12 -9.84 3.39 0.73
N VAL A 13 -9.54 3.53 2.02
CA VAL A 13 -10.25 2.84 3.11
C VAL A 13 -11.74 3.17 3.06
N ARG A 14 -12.10 4.45 2.95
CA ARG A 14 -13.50 4.87 2.89
C ARG A 14 -14.24 4.23 1.72
N ARG A 15 -13.66 4.23 0.53
CA ARG A 15 -14.27 3.62 -0.66
C ARG A 15 -14.48 2.12 -0.52
N VAL A 16 -13.54 1.41 0.11
CA VAL A 16 -13.68 -0.03 0.38
C VAL A 16 -14.86 -0.26 1.33
N VAL A 17 -14.95 0.51 2.42
CA VAL A 17 -16.07 0.40 3.39
C VAL A 17 -17.42 0.68 2.73
N ASP A 18 -17.50 1.76 1.96
CA ASP A 18 -18.73 2.14 1.25
C ASP A 18 -19.17 1.00 0.30
N ARG A 19 -18.20 0.36 -0.36
CA ARG A 19 -18.47 -0.71 -1.33
C ARG A 19 -18.85 -2.03 -0.67
N LEU A 20 -18.36 -2.29 0.55
CA LEU A 20 -18.76 -3.45 1.34
C LEU A 20 -20.17 -3.32 1.95
N GLY A 21 -20.80 -2.15 1.82
CA GLY A 21 -22.19 -1.94 2.21
C GLY A 21 -22.43 -1.79 3.72
N PHE A 22 -21.43 -1.37 4.48
CA PHE A 22 -21.61 -1.05 5.89
C PHE A 22 -22.52 0.17 6.05
N ALA A 23 -23.61 0.02 6.80
CA ALA A 23 -24.72 0.98 6.89
C ALA A 23 -24.38 2.29 7.62
N ALA A 24 -23.38 2.35 8.46
CA ALA A 24 -22.97 3.54 9.17
C ALA A 24 -21.70 4.12 8.55
N GLY A 25 -21.67 5.44 8.33
CA GLY A 25 -20.46 6.11 7.91
C GLY A 25 -19.32 5.79 8.87
N PRO A 26 -18.24 5.14 8.42
CA PRO A 26 -17.20 4.64 9.29
C PRO A 26 -16.43 5.80 9.91
N LEU A 27 -16.11 5.67 11.20
CA LEU A 27 -15.09 6.50 11.81
C LEU A 27 -13.73 5.93 11.40
N ILE A 28 -12.89 6.72 10.72
CA ILE A 28 -11.55 6.29 10.32
C ILE A 28 -10.53 6.85 11.29
N HIS A 29 -9.94 5.97 12.08
CA HIS A 29 -8.82 6.28 12.95
C HIS A 29 -7.50 6.17 12.21
N THR A 30 -6.64 7.17 12.38
CA THR A 30 -5.27 7.14 11.84
C THR A 30 -4.26 7.03 12.98
N ASN A 31 -3.27 6.18 12.81
CA ASN A 31 -2.17 6.02 13.75
C ASN A 31 -0.84 6.07 13.02
N GLN A 32 0.14 6.74 13.62
CA GLN A 32 1.50 6.77 13.14
C GLN A 32 2.45 6.40 14.29
N GLN A 33 3.38 5.51 14.00
CA GLN A 33 4.46 5.12 14.87
C GLN A 33 5.79 5.33 14.16
N VAL A 34 6.83 5.64 14.93
CA VAL A 34 8.18 5.85 14.45
C VAL A 34 9.10 4.93 15.23
N ALA A 35 10.04 4.30 14.56
CA ALA A 35 11.16 3.61 15.19
C ALA A 35 12.46 4.32 14.81
N VAL A 36 13.37 4.40 15.77
CA VAL A 36 14.70 4.97 15.58
C VAL A 36 15.75 3.86 15.58
N ALA A 37 16.86 4.11 14.89
CA ALA A 37 17.99 3.20 14.89
C ALA A 37 18.64 3.13 16.28
N THR A 38 18.98 1.94 16.75
CA THR A 38 19.77 1.70 17.99
C THR A 38 21.25 1.46 17.72
N ALA A 39 21.59 1.08 16.49
CA ALA A 39 22.94 0.96 15.95
C ALA A 39 22.98 1.51 14.52
N PRO A 40 24.13 1.75 13.90
CA PRO A 40 24.19 2.15 12.50
C PRO A 40 23.50 1.15 11.59
N ILE A 41 22.66 1.64 10.66
CA ILE A 41 21.97 0.83 9.66
C ILE A 41 22.42 1.31 8.28
N GLU A 42 23.03 0.42 7.51
CA GLU A 42 23.38 0.69 6.13
C GLU A 42 22.12 0.74 5.26
N SER A 43 22.04 1.73 4.41
CA SER A 43 20.94 1.88 3.47
C SER A 43 21.44 2.35 2.10
N PRO A 44 20.66 2.18 1.04
CA PRO A 44 21.03 2.62 -0.31
C PRO A 44 21.34 4.13 -0.44
N ILE A 45 20.85 4.94 0.50
CA ILE A 45 21.03 6.40 0.49
C ILE A 45 22.03 6.87 1.56
N GLY A 46 22.73 5.95 2.24
CA GLY A 46 23.72 6.23 3.27
C GLY A 46 23.41 5.55 4.60
N VAL A 47 24.19 5.87 5.62
CA VAL A 47 24.09 5.27 6.95
C VAL A 47 23.09 6.03 7.81
N ILE A 48 22.09 5.31 8.34
CA ILE A 48 21.17 5.82 9.36
C ILE A 48 21.87 5.65 10.71
N ARG A 49 22.08 6.74 11.43
CA ARG A 49 22.79 6.73 12.71
C ARG A 49 21.88 6.41 13.88
N PRO A 50 22.43 5.93 15.01
CA PRO A 50 21.65 5.74 16.24
C PRO A 50 20.88 7.01 16.62
N GLY A 51 19.59 6.86 16.94
CA GLY A 51 18.67 7.95 17.25
C GLY A 51 17.96 8.58 16.03
N GLU A 52 18.42 8.32 14.81
CA GLU A 52 17.72 8.76 13.61
C GLU A 52 16.53 7.84 13.27
N VAL A 53 15.56 8.37 12.54
CA VAL A 53 14.37 7.62 12.14
C VAL A 53 14.75 6.57 11.10
N ALA A 54 14.57 5.30 11.46
CA ALA A 54 14.83 4.13 10.61
C ALA A 54 13.57 3.38 10.20
N GLY A 55 12.43 3.67 10.83
CA GLY A 55 11.17 3.07 10.46
C GLY A 55 9.96 3.97 10.73
N ARG A 56 8.95 3.84 9.87
CA ARG A 56 7.63 4.47 10.05
C ARG A 56 6.54 3.47 9.78
N ARG A 57 5.55 3.45 10.67
CA ARG A 57 4.34 2.66 10.51
C ARG A 57 3.14 3.58 10.49
N PHE A 58 2.33 3.46 9.46
CA PHE A 58 1.07 4.17 9.30
C PHE A 58 -0.07 3.17 9.32
N ARG A 59 -1.18 3.52 9.95
CA ARG A 59 -2.37 2.67 10.01
C ARG A 59 -3.63 3.50 9.90
N TRP A 60 -4.56 3.02 9.11
CA TRP A 60 -5.92 3.55 8.97
C TRP A 60 -6.90 2.44 9.28
N ASP A 61 -7.70 2.62 10.31
CA ASP A 61 -8.71 1.68 10.77
C ASP A 61 -10.10 2.28 10.56
N ALA A 62 -10.90 1.69 9.69
CA ALA A 62 -12.32 2.01 9.61
C ALA A 62 -13.08 1.20 10.65
N VAL A 63 -13.82 1.90 11.50
CA VAL A 63 -14.53 1.30 12.63
C VAL A 63 -16.03 1.48 12.43
N VAL A 64 -16.77 0.38 12.48
CA VAL A 64 -18.23 0.33 12.46
C VAL A 64 -18.70 -0.39 13.71
N VAL A 65 -19.57 0.24 14.50
CA VAL A 65 -20.10 -0.34 15.77
C VAL A 65 -18.96 -0.93 16.64
N ASN A 66 -17.92 -0.13 16.90
CA ASN A 66 -16.74 -0.49 17.69
C ASN A 66 -15.89 -1.66 17.13
N THR A 67 -16.14 -2.07 15.89
CA THR A 67 -15.38 -3.14 15.23
C THR A 67 -14.57 -2.57 14.06
N VAL A 68 -13.28 -2.91 13.99
CA VAL A 68 -12.45 -2.58 12.83
C VAL A 68 -12.87 -3.49 11.67
N VAL A 69 -13.46 -2.89 10.65
CA VAL A 69 -13.98 -3.62 9.47
C VAL A 69 -13.03 -3.55 8.27
N VAL A 70 -12.24 -2.47 8.16
CA VAL A 70 -11.18 -2.34 7.17
C VAL A 70 -9.95 -1.75 7.84
N ARG A 71 -8.80 -2.34 7.59
CA ARG A 71 -7.50 -1.83 8.03
C ARG A 71 -6.55 -1.74 6.86
N VAL A 72 -5.88 -0.61 6.72
CA VAL A 72 -4.69 -0.46 5.89
C VAL A 72 -3.53 -0.12 6.79
N ALA A 73 -2.44 -0.87 6.67
CA ALA A 73 -1.19 -0.62 7.37
C ALA A 73 -0.06 -0.52 6.34
N VAL A 74 0.80 0.49 6.51
CA VAL A 74 2.00 0.68 5.69
C VAL A 74 3.19 0.75 6.64
N ASN A 75 4.15 -0.14 6.44
CA ASN A 75 5.38 -0.22 7.21
C ASN A 75 6.54 0.11 6.28
N TRP A 76 7.21 1.22 6.52
CA TRP A 76 8.41 1.65 5.82
C TRP A 76 9.59 1.58 6.78
N LEU A 77 10.54 0.69 6.52
CA LEU A 77 11.71 0.47 7.36
C LEU A 77 12.90 -0.03 6.53
N MET A 78 14.09 0.25 7.03
CA MET A 78 15.35 -0.23 6.46
C MET A 78 15.84 -1.44 7.27
N GLY A 79 15.14 -2.60 7.10
CA GLY A 79 15.35 -3.80 7.92
C GLY A 79 14.62 -3.74 9.25
N GLU A 80 14.50 -4.90 9.92
CA GLU A 80 13.81 -5.05 11.22
C GLU A 80 14.82 -5.02 12.39
N GLU A 81 16.11 -5.14 12.08
CA GLU A 81 17.15 -5.11 13.08
C GLU A 81 17.47 -3.71 13.58
N ASN A 82 17.97 -3.62 14.81
CA ASN A 82 18.42 -2.36 15.40
C ASN A 82 17.36 -1.25 15.44
N LEU A 83 16.09 -1.60 15.67
CA LEU A 83 14.99 -0.64 15.79
C LEU A 83 14.53 -0.50 17.25
N SER A 84 14.20 0.72 17.66
CA SER A 84 13.53 1.04 18.92
C SER A 84 12.28 1.93 18.66
N PRO A 85 11.05 1.45 19.01
CA PRO A 85 10.75 0.11 19.48
C PRO A 85 11.06 -0.96 18.43
N ALA A 86 11.37 -2.18 18.89
CA ALA A 86 11.57 -3.30 17.98
C ALA A 86 10.26 -3.66 17.27
N TRP A 87 10.34 -3.86 15.95
CA TRP A 87 9.23 -4.29 15.12
C TRP A 87 9.59 -5.61 14.43
N SER A 88 8.60 -6.47 14.29
CA SER A 88 8.69 -7.65 13.43
C SER A 88 7.39 -7.82 12.66
N PHE A 89 7.51 -8.03 11.37
CA PHE A 89 6.39 -8.16 10.45
C PHE A 89 6.33 -9.53 9.75
N GLY A 90 7.07 -10.51 10.28
CA GLY A 90 7.12 -11.85 9.74
C GLY A 90 8.29 -12.05 8.76
N PRO A 91 8.15 -12.86 7.69
CA PRO A 91 9.24 -13.17 6.78
C PRO A 91 9.90 -11.90 6.21
N ALA A 92 11.23 -11.92 6.09
CA ALA A 92 11.98 -10.80 5.53
C ALA A 92 11.57 -10.51 4.07
N GLY A 93 11.84 -9.28 3.65
CA GLY A 93 11.57 -8.82 2.29
C GLY A 93 10.26 -8.07 2.16
N GLU A 94 10.18 -7.33 1.06
CA GLU A 94 9.03 -6.53 0.75
C GLU A 94 7.88 -7.37 0.22
N ARG A 95 6.69 -7.05 0.67
CA ARG A 95 5.48 -7.71 0.25
C ARG A 95 4.24 -6.87 0.53
N TYR A 96 3.19 -7.17 -0.21
CA TYR A 96 1.84 -6.74 0.10
C TYR A 96 1.05 -7.94 0.60
N GLU A 97 0.35 -7.77 1.71
CA GLU A 97 -0.50 -8.79 2.31
C GLU A 97 -1.94 -8.29 2.36
N MET A 98 -2.86 -9.13 1.95
CA MET A 98 -4.29 -8.89 2.06
C MET A 98 -4.93 -10.05 2.80
N GLU A 99 -5.59 -9.74 3.91
CA GLU A 99 -6.38 -10.69 4.68
C GLU A 99 -7.85 -10.30 4.61
N VAL A 100 -8.69 -11.25 4.24
CA VAL A 100 -10.15 -11.12 4.30
C VAL A 100 -10.66 -12.15 5.31
N ARG A 101 -11.24 -11.66 6.40
CA ARG A 101 -11.93 -12.49 7.39
C ARG A 101 -13.40 -12.55 7.03
N GLY A 102 -13.79 -13.66 6.47
CA GLY A 102 -15.14 -13.86 5.94
C GLY A 102 -15.47 -15.33 5.71
N ASN A 103 -16.36 -15.59 4.80
CA ASN A 103 -16.68 -16.94 4.39
C ASN A 103 -16.52 -17.08 2.86
N PRO A 104 -15.42 -17.66 2.37
CA PRO A 104 -14.27 -18.19 3.14
C PRO A 104 -13.31 -17.08 3.64
N ASN A 105 -12.47 -17.40 4.63
CA ASN A 105 -11.29 -16.61 4.94
C ASN A 105 -10.29 -16.68 3.79
N THR A 106 -9.69 -15.57 3.44
CA THR A 106 -8.73 -15.50 2.33
C THR A 106 -7.50 -14.74 2.77
N PHE A 107 -6.32 -15.26 2.42
CA PHE A 107 -5.04 -14.60 2.63
C PHE A 107 -4.24 -14.59 1.31
N VAL A 108 -3.76 -13.42 0.90
CA VAL A 108 -2.99 -13.25 -0.32
C VAL A 108 -1.70 -12.51 0.00
N THR A 109 -0.59 -13.03 -0.49
CA THR A 109 0.71 -12.35 -0.46
C THR A 109 1.18 -12.06 -1.89
N VAL A 110 1.54 -10.83 -2.15
CA VAL A 110 2.10 -10.37 -3.43
C VAL A 110 3.52 -9.90 -3.20
N LYS A 111 4.46 -10.39 -4.01
CA LYS A 111 5.88 -10.04 -3.99
C LYS A 111 6.33 -9.57 -5.37
N GLY A 112 7.54 -9.01 -5.48
CA GLY A 112 8.15 -8.64 -6.75
C GLY A 112 7.72 -7.27 -7.29
N TRP A 113 7.21 -6.38 -6.42
CA TRP A 113 6.84 -5.02 -6.80
C TRP A 113 7.95 -3.99 -6.52
N GLN A 114 9.06 -4.45 -5.92
CA GLN A 114 10.23 -3.62 -5.70
C GLN A 114 11.45 -4.27 -6.35
N PRO A 115 12.41 -3.46 -6.80
CA PRO A 115 13.66 -3.96 -7.32
C PRO A 115 14.46 -4.68 -6.22
N GLU A 116 15.21 -5.69 -6.59
CA GLU A 116 16.07 -6.42 -5.67
C GLU A 116 17.32 -5.61 -5.28
N THR A 117 17.73 -4.70 -6.15
CA THR A 117 18.87 -3.81 -5.93
C THR A 117 18.54 -2.36 -6.26
N VAL A 118 19.36 -1.41 -5.79
CA VAL A 118 19.23 0.02 -6.11
C VAL A 118 19.45 0.27 -7.59
N GLU A 119 20.48 -0.38 -8.15
CA GLU A 119 20.85 -0.26 -9.55
C GLU A 119 19.72 -0.72 -10.46
N GLU A 120 19.10 -1.85 -10.15
CA GLU A 120 17.90 -2.32 -10.85
C GLU A 120 16.76 -1.30 -10.76
N GLY A 121 16.52 -0.74 -9.57
CA GLY A 121 15.47 0.25 -9.34
C GLY A 121 15.68 1.56 -10.11
N LEU A 122 16.93 1.94 -10.39
CA LEU A 122 17.24 3.11 -11.23
C LEU A 122 16.92 2.86 -12.71
N VAL A 123 16.99 1.62 -13.15
CA VAL A 123 16.68 1.22 -14.55
C VAL A 123 15.19 0.93 -14.71
N SER A 124 14.63 0.12 -13.81
CA SER A 124 13.23 -0.29 -13.89
C SER A 124 12.71 -0.65 -12.50
N ASN A 125 11.91 0.23 -11.90
CA ASN A 125 11.23 -0.07 -10.64
C ASN A 125 9.88 -0.75 -10.93
N PRO A 126 9.68 -2.03 -10.55
CA PRO A 126 8.46 -2.78 -10.85
C PRO A 126 7.19 -2.11 -10.34
N GLY A 127 7.20 -1.51 -9.15
CA GLY A 127 6.05 -0.80 -8.58
C GLY A 127 5.69 0.47 -9.36
N VAL A 128 6.69 1.20 -9.85
CA VAL A 128 6.48 2.38 -10.71
C VAL A 128 5.92 1.93 -12.06
N VAL A 129 6.49 0.88 -12.66
CA VAL A 129 6.01 0.31 -13.92
C VAL A 129 4.57 -0.18 -13.79
N ALA A 130 4.24 -0.90 -12.72
CA ALA A 130 2.88 -1.38 -12.46
C ALA A 130 1.89 -0.22 -12.31
N THR A 131 2.26 0.83 -11.60
CA THR A 131 1.43 2.04 -11.46
C THR A 131 1.21 2.73 -12.79
N ALA A 132 2.27 2.94 -13.58
CA ALA A 132 2.18 3.55 -14.90
C ALA A 132 1.34 2.69 -15.87
N ALA A 133 1.54 1.38 -15.88
CA ALA A 133 0.77 0.45 -16.71
C ALA A 133 -0.71 0.49 -16.37
N HIS A 134 -1.05 0.56 -15.07
CA HIS A 134 -2.45 0.71 -14.66
C HIS A 134 -3.08 2.01 -15.18
N CYS A 135 -2.36 3.13 -15.06
CA CYS A 135 -2.82 4.42 -15.61
C CYS A 135 -3.04 4.35 -17.12
N VAL A 136 -2.07 3.81 -17.88
CA VAL A 136 -2.16 3.70 -19.34
C VAL A 136 -3.31 2.77 -19.76
N ASN A 137 -3.44 1.62 -19.11
CA ASN A 137 -4.50 0.66 -19.42
C ASN A 137 -5.91 1.19 -19.08
N SER A 138 -6.03 2.16 -18.19
CA SER A 138 -7.32 2.79 -17.84
C SER A 138 -7.81 3.80 -18.90
N ILE A 139 -6.96 4.29 -19.80
CA ILE A 139 -7.30 5.34 -20.77
C ILE A 139 -8.53 4.96 -21.61
N PRO A 140 -8.62 3.78 -22.26
CA PRO A 140 -9.78 3.46 -23.09
C PRO A 140 -11.09 3.44 -22.29
N ALA A 141 -11.07 2.86 -21.09
CA ALA A 141 -12.24 2.78 -20.22
C ALA A 141 -12.68 4.17 -19.74
N THR A 142 -11.71 5.03 -19.41
CA THR A 142 -11.98 6.42 -19.00
C THR A 142 -12.56 7.25 -20.14
N CYS A 143 -12.03 7.12 -21.36
CA CYS A 143 -12.53 7.82 -22.53
C CYS A 143 -13.95 7.38 -22.93
N ALA A 144 -14.29 6.12 -22.69
CA ALA A 144 -15.63 5.58 -22.97
C ALA A 144 -16.66 5.87 -21.87
N ALA A 145 -16.21 6.29 -20.68
CA ALA A 145 -17.10 6.56 -19.57
C ALA A 145 -17.94 7.83 -19.78
N ALA A 146 -19.13 7.86 -19.19
CA ALA A 146 -19.94 9.06 -19.16
C ALA A 146 -19.20 10.20 -18.44
N PRO A 147 -19.45 11.48 -18.83
CA PRO A 147 -18.81 12.63 -18.18
C PRO A 147 -18.99 12.64 -16.66
N GLY A 148 -17.97 13.11 -15.94
CA GLY A 148 -17.98 13.26 -14.49
C GLY A 148 -16.74 12.67 -13.83
N ILE A 149 -16.70 12.74 -12.48
CA ILE A 149 -15.63 12.11 -11.68
C ILE A 149 -15.93 10.63 -11.58
N ARG A 150 -14.99 9.79 -12.03
CA ARG A 150 -15.09 8.33 -11.99
C ARG A 150 -14.05 7.75 -11.03
N SER A 151 -14.42 6.67 -10.39
CA SER A 151 -13.53 5.87 -9.57
C SER A 151 -13.31 4.50 -10.21
N PHE A 152 -12.40 3.71 -9.66
CA PHE A 152 -12.20 2.32 -10.07
C PHE A 152 -13.47 1.47 -10.06
N PHE A 153 -14.39 1.79 -9.17
CA PHE A 153 -15.65 1.05 -9.04
C PHE A 153 -16.71 1.47 -10.07
N ASP A 154 -16.45 2.54 -10.78
CA ASP A 154 -17.35 3.08 -11.81
C ASP A 154 -16.88 2.70 -13.23
N LEU A 155 -15.70 2.11 -13.34
CA LEU A 155 -15.10 1.63 -14.56
C LEU A 155 -15.11 0.10 -14.61
N PRO A 156 -15.08 -0.51 -15.81
CA PRO A 156 -14.85 -1.95 -15.91
C PRO A 156 -13.46 -2.31 -15.32
N PRO A 157 -13.23 -3.59 -14.97
CA PRO A 157 -11.92 -4.02 -14.50
C PRO A 157 -10.81 -3.63 -15.48
N ILE A 158 -9.80 -2.92 -14.99
CA ILE A 158 -8.63 -2.52 -15.77
C ILE A 158 -7.65 -3.69 -15.76
N THR A 159 -7.43 -4.30 -16.93
CA THR A 159 -6.57 -5.46 -17.10
C THR A 159 -5.32 -5.11 -17.91
N GLY A 160 -4.26 -5.88 -17.71
CA GLY A 160 -3.11 -5.90 -18.60
C GLY A 160 -3.47 -6.49 -19.97
N ARG A 161 -2.57 -6.34 -20.92
CA ARG A 161 -2.65 -6.97 -22.25
C ARG A 161 -1.63 -8.08 -22.36
N ALA A 162 -1.94 -9.10 -23.12
CA ALA A 162 -0.97 -10.10 -23.51
C ALA A 162 0.19 -9.46 -24.29
N ALA A 163 1.37 -10.07 -24.24
CA ALA A 163 2.49 -9.63 -25.05
C ALA A 163 2.08 -9.59 -26.54
N PRO A 164 2.51 -8.60 -27.33
CA PRO A 164 2.08 -8.43 -28.73
C PRO A 164 2.24 -9.67 -29.60
N LEU A 165 3.28 -10.47 -29.36
CA LEU A 165 3.52 -11.73 -30.06
C LEU A 165 2.55 -12.85 -29.69
N LEU A 166 1.81 -12.71 -28.60
CA LEU A 166 0.85 -13.68 -28.07
C LEU A 166 -0.59 -13.16 -28.11
N SER A 167 -0.77 -11.90 -28.51
CA SER A 167 -2.10 -11.30 -28.70
C SER A 167 -2.65 -11.66 -30.08
N ARG A 168 -3.92 -12.02 -30.13
CA ARG A 168 -4.66 -12.23 -31.38
C ARG A 168 -5.13 -10.90 -31.97
#